data_186095592cc46ca4050ed2bd68ca677a
#
_entry.id   186095592cc46ca4050ed2bd68ca677a
#
_cell.length_a   1.000
_cell.length_b   1.000
_cell.length_c   1.000
_cell.angle_alpha   90.00
_cell.angle_beta   90.00
_cell.angle_gamma   90.00
#
_symmetry.space_group_name_H-M   'P 1'
#
loop_
_entity.id
_entity.type
_entity.pdbx_description
1 polymer ?
#
loop_
_entity_poly.entity_id
_entity_poly.type
_entity_poly.pdbx_seq_one_letter_code
_entity_poly.pdbx_strand_id
1 'polypeptide(L)'
;MFRDSFDSLGTRTLPERDQSSPPSSICSTSRVGRRESVSGEVSGHESLPVLLSDVPLFNGDDDDGGEQTFQCTLAIIKPEVTRLMYKVECVMTQNGFIVIMKEVLRLSRDQAAELYAEHSQAPYFTRLVDHMSGNPVVVYVLSKRNCVEEWQRLIGPAEVPRAKRLFPVSLRAIYGTEKGPDPVANAFHGSDSPAAAEREIKYFFPNMKLDETTDVQDDLVEYIKDAMMPTISKGLSEMFLIQPNDPLRWFGNWLLARD
;
A
#
# COMPACT_ATOMS: atom_id res chain seq x y z
N MET A 1 -6.64 33.40 -5.29
CA MET A 1 -5.64 33.74 -6.30
C MET A 1 -4.62 32.59 -6.39
N PHE A 2 -5.12 31.34 -6.57
CA PHE A 2 -4.31 30.11 -6.58
C PHE A 2 -4.80 29.14 -7.68
N ARG A 3 -5.16 29.68 -8.83
CA ARG A 3 -5.68 28.88 -9.96
C ARG A 3 -4.68 28.58 -11.06
N ASP A 4 -3.45 29.14 -11.00
CA ASP A 4 -2.53 29.11 -12.16
C ASP A 4 -1.28 28.23 -11.98
N SER A 5 -1.16 27.46 -10.87
CA SER A 5 0.02 26.60 -10.64
C SER A 5 -0.13 25.14 -11.12
N PHE A 6 -1.31 24.73 -11.57
CA PHE A 6 -1.53 23.34 -12.05
C PHE A 6 -1.40 23.16 -13.56
N ASP A 7 -1.40 24.25 -14.35
CA ASP A 7 -1.36 24.16 -15.82
C ASP A 7 0.05 24.07 -16.43
N SER A 8 1.10 24.05 -15.63
CA SER A 8 2.49 23.95 -16.13
C SER A 8 3.16 22.58 -15.95
N LEU A 9 2.43 21.56 -15.47
CA LEU A 9 2.90 20.18 -15.54
C LEU A 9 2.59 19.65 -16.94
N GLY A 10 3.56 19.82 -17.83
CA GLY A 10 3.51 19.35 -19.22
C GLY A 10 3.00 17.91 -19.31
N THR A 11 1.96 17.72 -20.09
CA THR A 11 1.48 16.45 -20.59
C THR A 11 2.66 15.62 -21.12
N ARG A 12 3.14 14.66 -20.34
CA ARG A 12 4.04 13.63 -20.87
C ARG A 12 3.19 12.68 -21.70
N THR A 13 3.25 12.84 -23.00
CA THR A 13 2.86 11.83 -23.98
C THR A 13 3.63 10.55 -23.67
N LEU A 14 2.89 9.47 -23.45
CA LEU A 14 3.45 8.13 -23.34
C LEU A 14 4.08 7.74 -24.69
N PRO A 15 5.26 7.12 -24.72
CA PRO A 15 5.83 6.57 -25.94
C PRO A 15 4.97 5.40 -26.43
N GLU A 16 4.75 5.34 -27.74
CA GLU A 16 4.04 4.26 -28.43
C GLU A 16 4.68 2.89 -28.11
N ARG A 17 3.84 1.92 -27.86
CA ARG A 17 4.20 0.53 -27.63
C ARG A 17 4.74 -0.07 -28.91
N ASP A 18 6.03 -0.36 -28.96
CA ASP A 18 6.62 -1.21 -29.99
C ASP A 18 6.12 -2.66 -29.82
N GLN A 19 5.42 -3.13 -30.86
CA GLN A 19 4.93 -4.50 -30.96
C GLN A 19 6.02 -5.37 -31.59
N SER A 20 6.91 -5.93 -30.77
CA SER A 20 7.75 -7.04 -31.24
C SER A 20 7.63 -8.23 -30.28
N SER A 21 7.10 -9.29 -30.84
CA SER A 21 6.83 -10.59 -30.24
C SER A 21 8.10 -11.26 -29.68
N PRO A 22 8.01 -12.06 -28.60
CA PRO A 22 9.14 -12.85 -28.12
C PRO A 22 9.29 -14.15 -28.92
N PRO A 23 10.51 -14.66 -29.11
CA PRO A 23 10.73 -15.97 -29.67
C PRO A 23 10.56 -17.08 -28.62
N SER A 24 9.83 -18.08 -29.03
CA SER A 24 9.70 -19.40 -28.40
C SER A 24 11.01 -20.21 -28.54
N SER A 25 11.42 -20.91 -27.49
CA SER A 25 11.99 -22.26 -27.55
C SER A 25 12.59 -22.67 -26.20
N ILE A 26 12.08 -23.74 -25.70
CA ILE A 26 12.46 -25.15 -25.74
C ILE A 26 13.23 -25.54 -24.48
N CYS A 27 12.52 -26.38 -23.73
CA CYS A 27 12.96 -27.30 -22.68
C CYS A 27 14.04 -28.28 -23.19
N SER A 28 15.07 -28.53 -22.41
CA SER A 28 15.70 -29.84 -22.39
C SER A 28 16.39 -30.15 -21.05
N THR A 29 16.04 -31.30 -20.58
CA THR A 29 16.43 -32.04 -19.40
C THR A 29 17.89 -32.51 -19.41
N SER A 30 18.36 -32.73 -18.17
CA SER A 30 19.32 -33.80 -17.69
C SER A 30 20.72 -33.31 -17.37
N ARG A 31 21.27 -33.55 -16.22
CA ARG A 31 21.70 -34.75 -15.50
C ARG A 31 22.54 -34.38 -14.26
N VAL A 32 22.31 -35.14 -13.23
CA VAL A 32 23.11 -35.49 -12.06
C VAL A 32 24.65 -35.42 -12.24
N GLY A 33 25.32 -34.77 -11.29
CA GLY A 33 26.78 -34.83 -11.13
C GLY A 33 27.25 -34.33 -9.75
N ARG A 34 27.45 -35.25 -8.86
CA ARG A 34 28.46 -35.48 -7.80
C ARG A 34 29.12 -34.30 -7.05
N ARG A 35 29.08 -34.43 -5.74
CA ARG A 35 29.74 -33.69 -4.65
C ARG A 35 31.23 -33.40 -4.91
N GLU A 36 31.64 -32.19 -4.54
CA GLU A 36 32.93 -31.95 -3.88
C GLU A 36 32.74 -30.84 -2.81
N SER A 37 33.23 -31.16 -1.63
CA SER A 37 33.23 -30.34 -0.43
C SER A 37 34.38 -29.34 -0.51
N VAL A 38 34.05 -28.03 -0.40
CA VAL A 38 35.03 -27.01 -0.01
C VAL A 38 34.43 -26.21 1.13
N SER A 39 35.03 -26.35 2.29
CA SER A 39 34.84 -25.56 3.48
C SER A 39 35.33 -24.13 3.26
N GLY A 40 34.43 -23.16 3.34
CA GLY A 40 34.73 -21.73 3.36
C GLY A 40 33.67 -21.04 4.14
N GLU A 41 33.94 -20.74 5.42
CA GLU A 41 33.12 -19.91 6.26
C GLU A 41 33.11 -18.49 5.68
N VAL A 42 31.96 -18.06 5.14
CA VAL A 42 31.63 -16.65 4.91
C VAL A 42 30.42 -16.33 5.76
N SER A 43 30.67 -15.74 6.93
CA SER A 43 29.63 -15.16 7.77
C SER A 43 29.08 -13.91 7.09
N GLY A 44 28.10 -14.07 6.21
CA GLY A 44 27.24 -13.03 5.73
C GLY A 44 25.83 -13.34 6.22
N HIS A 45 25.36 -12.68 7.27
CA HIS A 45 23.96 -12.66 7.61
C HIS A 45 23.22 -11.91 6.49
N GLU A 46 22.92 -12.60 5.40
CA GLU A 46 21.80 -12.22 4.53
C GLU A 46 20.53 -12.49 5.33
N SER A 47 19.94 -11.43 5.86
CA SER A 47 18.59 -11.49 6.41
C SER A 47 17.68 -11.98 5.30
N LEU A 48 17.08 -13.14 5.50
CA LEU A 48 16.05 -13.70 4.63
C LEU A 48 14.97 -12.65 4.39
N PRO A 49 14.48 -12.49 3.16
CA PRO A 49 13.38 -11.58 2.90
C PRO A 49 12.17 -12.02 3.74
N VAL A 50 11.70 -11.13 4.59
CA VAL A 50 10.45 -11.33 5.36
C VAL A 50 9.35 -11.68 4.36
N LEU A 51 8.81 -12.89 4.48
CA LEU A 51 7.72 -13.34 3.63
C LEU A 51 6.46 -12.54 3.97
N LEU A 52 5.63 -12.29 2.98
CA LEU A 52 4.35 -11.57 3.16
C LEU A 52 3.44 -12.26 4.21
N SER A 53 3.62 -13.58 4.41
CA SER A 53 2.96 -14.41 5.42
C SER A 53 3.34 -14.05 6.86
N ASP A 54 4.45 -13.32 7.06
CA ASP A 54 4.95 -12.99 8.39
C ASP A 54 4.42 -11.65 8.92
N VAL A 55 3.64 -10.92 8.10
CA VAL A 55 2.93 -9.71 8.53
C VAL A 55 1.63 -10.16 9.17
N PRO A 56 1.41 -9.90 10.48
CA PRO A 56 0.19 -10.33 11.15
C PRO A 56 -1.03 -9.68 10.52
N LEU A 57 -2.04 -10.51 10.27
CA LEU A 57 -3.38 -10.05 9.97
C LEU A 57 -3.96 -9.53 11.29
N PHE A 58 -4.16 -8.23 11.39
CA PHE A 58 -4.90 -7.64 12.49
C PHE A 58 -6.38 -7.83 12.18
N ASN A 59 -6.97 -8.90 12.70
CA ASN A 59 -8.41 -9.04 12.73
C ASN A 59 -8.93 -8.03 13.75
N GLY A 60 -9.62 -7.01 13.28
CA GLY A 60 -10.17 -5.94 14.10
C GLY A 60 -11.44 -6.35 14.85
N ASP A 61 -11.38 -7.47 15.58
CA ASP A 61 -12.48 -7.98 16.39
C ASP A 61 -12.42 -7.51 17.86
N ASP A 62 -11.58 -6.51 18.18
CA ASP A 62 -11.64 -5.82 19.46
C ASP A 62 -12.88 -4.90 19.44
N ASP A 63 -14.02 -5.49 19.79
CA ASP A 63 -15.30 -4.81 20.04
C ASP A 63 -15.19 -3.99 21.34
N ASP A 64 -14.43 -2.90 21.27
CA ASP A 64 -14.53 -1.80 22.22
C ASP A 64 -15.73 -0.96 21.77
N GLY A 65 -16.86 -1.09 22.47
CA GLY A 65 -18.19 -0.55 22.17
C GLY A 65 -18.30 0.96 21.86
N GLY A 66 -17.25 1.54 21.24
CA GLY A 66 -17.22 2.85 20.62
C GLY A 66 -17.89 2.81 19.24
N GLU A 67 -18.57 3.87 18.86
CA GLU A 67 -19.17 4.08 17.54
C GLU A 67 -18.05 4.00 16.48
N GLN A 68 -17.95 2.82 15.85
CA GLN A 68 -16.93 2.55 14.82
C GLN A 68 -17.36 3.21 13.52
N THR A 69 -16.86 4.42 13.27
CA THR A 69 -17.14 5.16 12.04
C THR A 69 -16.15 4.79 10.94
N PHE A 70 -16.63 4.64 9.71
CA PHE A 70 -15.75 4.60 8.54
C PHE A 70 -15.02 5.94 8.42
N GLN A 71 -13.72 5.86 8.19
CA GLN A 71 -12.85 7.02 8.10
C GLN A 71 -11.92 6.87 6.91
N CYS A 72 -11.45 8.00 6.39
CA CYS A 72 -10.34 8.02 5.44
C CYS A 72 -9.07 8.50 6.11
N THR A 73 -7.92 8.02 5.65
CA THR A 73 -6.60 8.52 6.03
C THR A 73 -5.72 8.72 4.81
N LEU A 74 -4.80 9.67 4.89
CA LEU A 74 -3.72 9.76 3.92
C LEU A 74 -2.59 8.80 4.31
N ALA A 75 -2.14 8.01 3.36
CA ALA A 75 -0.98 7.15 3.49
C ALA A 75 0.02 7.46 2.38
N ILE A 76 1.31 7.59 2.73
CA ILE A 76 2.35 7.78 1.72
C ILE A 76 3.40 6.70 1.87
N ILE A 77 3.75 6.06 0.76
CA ILE A 77 4.96 5.25 0.64
C ILE A 77 6.10 6.19 0.27
N LYS A 78 7.08 6.30 1.16
CA LYS A 78 8.24 7.18 1.01
C LYS A 78 9.20 6.67 -0.07
N PRO A 79 10.10 7.54 -0.60
CA PRO A 79 10.95 7.22 -1.75
C PRO A 79 11.73 5.91 -1.62
N GLU A 80 12.22 5.58 -0.44
CA GLU A 80 13.08 4.41 -0.22
C GLU A 80 12.38 3.06 -0.45
N VAL A 81 11.04 3.03 -0.37
CA VAL A 81 10.27 1.80 -0.50
C VAL A 81 9.25 1.80 -1.64
N THR A 82 9.22 2.80 -2.50
CA THR A 82 8.26 2.91 -3.62
C THR A 82 8.29 1.69 -4.56
N ARG A 83 9.45 1.05 -4.72
CA ARG A 83 9.59 -0.19 -5.50
C ARG A 83 8.78 -1.36 -4.95
N LEU A 84 8.39 -1.30 -3.69
CA LEU A 84 7.65 -2.34 -2.98
C LEU A 84 6.15 -2.03 -2.89
N MET A 85 5.66 -0.99 -3.61
CA MET A 85 4.27 -0.53 -3.51
C MET A 85 3.24 -1.65 -3.66
N TYR A 86 3.43 -2.58 -4.61
CA TYR A 86 2.50 -3.70 -4.80
C TYR A 86 2.46 -4.66 -3.61
N LYS A 87 3.62 -4.89 -2.95
CA LYS A 87 3.67 -5.70 -1.72
C LYS A 87 2.95 -5.00 -0.58
N VAL A 88 3.13 -3.69 -0.46
CA VAL A 88 2.46 -2.87 0.56
C VAL A 88 0.94 -2.84 0.30
N GLU A 89 0.51 -2.72 -0.96
CA GLU A 89 -0.91 -2.82 -1.33
C GLU A 89 -1.54 -4.16 -0.94
N CYS A 90 -0.82 -5.27 -1.15
CA CYS A 90 -1.27 -6.58 -0.68
C CYS A 90 -1.45 -6.60 0.85
N VAL A 91 -0.50 -6.01 1.61
CA VAL A 91 -0.62 -5.91 3.07
C VAL A 91 -1.80 -5.02 3.47
N MET A 92 -1.99 -3.87 2.81
CA MET A 92 -3.16 -3.01 3.05
C MET A 92 -4.46 -3.78 2.86
N THR A 93 -4.63 -4.47 1.72
CA THR A 93 -5.83 -5.25 1.40
C THR A 93 -6.04 -6.39 2.40
N GLN A 94 -4.98 -7.13 2.76
CA GLN A 94 -5.05 -8.22 3.74
C GLN A 94 -5.46 -7.74 5.14
N ASN A 95 -5.15 -6.49 5.49
CA ASN A 95 -5.56 -5.85 6.73
C ASN A 95 -6.88 -5.08 6.60
N GLY A 96 -7.65 -5.29 5.54
CA GLY A 96 -8.99 -4.75 5.36
C GLY A 96 -9.05 -3.27 4.97
N PHE A 97 -7.93 -2.68 4.53
CA PHE A 97 -7.95 -1.33 3.97
C PHE A 97 -8.44 -1.35 2.54
N ILE A 98 -9.28 -0.39 2.21
CA ILE A 98 -9.75 -0.13 0.85
C ILE A 98 -8.97 1.06 0.29
N VAL A 99 -8.36 0.88 -0.87
CA VAL A 99 -7.66 1.96 -1.57
C VAL A 99 -8.68 2.74 -2.40
N ILE A 100 -9.02 3.95 -1.95
CA ILE A 100 -9.95 4.84 -2.65
C ILE A 100 -9.25 5.61 -3.77
N MET A 101 -8.07 6.15 -3.48
CA MET A 101 -7.25 6.89 -4.45
C MET A 101 -5.80 6.45 -4.35
N LYS A 102 -5.10 6.50 -5.49
CA LYS A 102 -3.67 6.22 -5.58
C LYS A 102 -3.04 7.13 -6.63
N GLU A 103 -1.95 7.77 -6.28
CA GLU A 103 -1.17 8.58 -7.21
C GLU A 103 0.33 8.40 -6.97
N VAL A 104 1.09 8.30 -8.05
CA VAL A 104 2.57 8.30 -8.01
C VAL A 104 3.04 9.66 -8.49
N LEU A 105 3.63 10.42 -7.61
CA LEU A 105 4.03 11.79 -7.89
C LEU A 105 5.39 12.14 -7.28
N ARG A 106 5.96 13.24 -7.72
CA ARG A 106 7.16 13.83 -7.14
C ARG A 106 6.80 15.16 -6.51
N LEU A 107 7.04 15.28 -5.21
CA LEU A 107 6.83 16.54 -4.49
C LEU A 107 7.91 17.56 -4.85
N SER A 108 7.54 18.82 -4.98
CA SER A 108 8.50 19.92 -4.90
C SER A 108 8.99 20.08 -3.45
N ARG A 109 10.08 20.83 -3.25
CA ARG A 109 10.55 21.17 -1.89
C ARG A 109 9.49 21.94 -1.10
N ASP A 110 8.78 22.86 -1.75
CA ASP A 110 7.75 23.67 -1.11
C ASP A 110 6.55 22.79 -0.71
N GLN A 111 6.13 21.87 -1.58
CA GLN A 111 5.07 20.90 -1.27
C GLN A 111 5.46 19.98 -0.12
N ALA A 112 6.68 19.49 -0.10
CA ALA A 112 7.16 18.66 1.01
C ALA A 112 7.26 19.47 2.32
N ALA A 113 7.70 20.73 2.25
CA ALA A 113 7.76 21.61 3.41
C ALA A 113 6.38 21.95 3.97
N GLU A 114 5.39 22.15 3.11
CA GLU A 114 4.00 22.39 3.49
C GLU A 114 3.36 21.16 4.14
N LEU A 115 3.54 19.97 3.54
CA LEU A 115 3.04 18.71 4.09
C LEU A 115 3.56 18.46 5.51
N TYR A 116 4.84 18.76 5.75
CA TYR A 116 5.51 18.54 7.03
C TYR A 116 5.69 19.83 7.85
N ALA A 117 4.87 20.84 7.64
CA ALA A 117 4.99 22.15 8.32
C ALA A 117 4.97 22.05 9.86
N GLU A 118 4.27 21.05 10.39
CA GLU A 118 4.24 20.77 11.84
C GLU A 118 5.62 20.40 12.40
N HIS A 119 6.51 19.87 11.56
CA HIS A 119 7.89 19.54 11.92
C HIS A 119 8.89 20.65 11.64
N SER A 120 8.46 21.88 11.25
CA SER A 120 9.33 22.98 10.81
C SER A 120 10.41 23.37 11.83
N GLN A 121 10.16 23.18 13.13
CA GLN A 121 11.09 23.45 14.20
C GLN A 121 12.01 22.26 14.54
N ALA A 122 11.79 21.11 13.91
CA ALA A 122 12.59 19.93 14.21
C ALA A 122 13.97 19.97 13.51
N PRO A 123 15.06 19.53 14.16
CA PRO A 123 16.41 19.52 13.57
C PRO A 123 16.52 18.69 12.28
N TYR A 124 15.62 17.73 12.09
CA TYR A 124 15.58 16.87 10.91
C TYR A 124 14.71 17.41 9.77
N PHE A 125 14.01 18.53 9.93
CA PHE A 125 13.03 19.05 8.97
C PHE A 125 13.61 19.21 7.55
N THR A 126 14.75 19.88 7.42
CA THR A 126 15.39 20.08 6.11
C THR A 126 15.72 18.75 5.44
N ARG A 127 16.26 17.77 6.20
CA ARG A 127 16.55 16.43 5.68
C ARG A 127 15.28 15.69 5.24
N LEU A 128 14.18 15.85 5.99
CA LEU A 128 12.89 15.26 5.66
C LEU A 128 12.34 15.85 4.36
N VAL A 129 12.37 17.18 4.22
CA VAL A 129 11.94 17.88 2.99
C VAL A 129 12.78 17.43 1.78
N ASP A 130 14.10 17.36 1.92
CA ASP A 130 15.01 16.90 0.87
C ASP A 130 14.73 15.45 0.48
N HIS A 131 14.49 14.60 1.47
CA HIS A 131 14.19 13.19 1.24
C HIS A 131 12.87 13.00 0.47
N MET A 132 11.83 13.71 0.88
CA MET A 132 10.49 13.59 0.28
C MET A 132 10.39 14.22 -1.11
N SER A 133 11.20 15.25 -1.42
CA SER A 133 11.20 15.92 -2.72
C SER A 133 12.20 15.31 -3.72
N GLY A 134 13.16 14.53 -3.24
CA GLY A 134 14.25 13.99 -4.07
C GLY A 134 13.80 12.94 -5.10
N ASN A 135 12.82 12.11 -4.75
CA ASN A 135 12.38 10.97 -5.55
C ASN A 135 10.84 10.84 -5.52
N PRO A 136 10.26 10.03 -6.42
CA PRO A 136 8.82 9.78 -6.41
C PRO A 136 8.34 9.16 -5.09
N VAL A 137 7.14 9.54 -4.69
CA VAL A 137 6.36 8.96 -3.58
C VAL A 137 5.08 8.35 -4.14
N VAL A 138 4.45 7.46 -3.38
CA VAL A 138 3.12 6.97 -3.72
C VAL A 138 2.15 7.41 -2.63
N VAL A 139 1.16 8.18 -3.03
CA VAL A 139 0.14 8.74 -2.14
C VAL A 139 -1.13 7.92 -2.30
N TYR A 140 -1.74 7.55 -1.17
CA TYR A 140 -3.00 6.81 -1.11
C TYR A 140 -3.99 7.54 -0.24
N VAL A 141 -5.26 7.44 -0.60
CA VAL A 141 -6.37 7.60 0.33
C VAL A 141 -6.88 6.21 0.66
N LEU A 142 -6.80 5.85 1.92
CA LEU A 142 -7.27 4.58 2.45
C LEU A 142 -8.55 4.79 3.21
N SER A 143 -9.47 3.81 3.14
CA SER A 143 -10.70 3.78 3.92
C SER A 143 -10.79 2.47 4.70
N LYS A 144 -11.19 2.57 5.96
CA LYS A 144 -11.48 1.47 6.88
C LYS A 144 -12.22 2.02 8.10
N ARG A 145 -12.87 1.16 8.89
CA ARG A 145 -13.30 1.56 10.24
C ARG A 145 -12.09 1.93 11.08
N ASN A 146 -12.15 3.07 11.79
CA ASN A 146 -11.04 3.65 12.55
C ASN A 146 -9.73 3.76 11.73
N CYS A 147 -9.86 4.13 10.45
CA CYS A 147 -8.79 4.04 9.45
C CYS A 147 -7.49 4.72 9.87
N VAL A 148 -7.57 5.87 10.53
CA VAL A 148 -6.39 6.64 10.97
C VAL A 148 -5.59 5.83 11.98
N GLU A 149 -6.24 5.35 13.04
CA GLU A 149 -5.60 4.58 14.11
C GLU A 149 -5.08 3.23 13.59
N GLU A 150 -5.90 2.52 12.81
CA GLU A 150 -5.54 1.24 12.22
C GLU A 150 -4.31 1.34 11.29
N TRP A 151 -4.23 2.42 10.50
CA TRP A 151 -3.05 2.66 9.66
C TRP A 151 -1.82 2.99 10.50
N GLN A 152 -1.95 3.86 11.50
CA GLN A 152 -0.87 4.18 12.42
C GLN A 152 -0.37 2.91 13.17
N ARG A 153 -1.26 2.03 13.59
CA ARG A 153 -0.92 0.76 14.23
C ARG A 153 -0.14 -0.16 13.27
N LEU A 154 -0.59 -0.28 12.03
CA LEU A 154 0.06 -1.14 11.01
C LEU A 154 1.44 -0.64 10.63
N ILE A 155 1.61 0.66 10.42
CA ILE A 155 2.93 1.23 10.09
C ILE A 155 3.87 1.25 11.29
N GLY A 156 3.35 1.37 12.50
CA GLY A 156 4.14 1.44 13.75
C GLY A 156 4.76 2.80 14.05
N PRO A 157 5.55 2.93 15.12
CA PRO A 157 6.16 4.18 15.56
C PRO A 157 7.04 4.81 14.49
N ALA A 158 7.07 6.16 14.46
CA ALA A 158 7.87 6.93 13.51
C ALA A 158 9.38 6.68 13.61
N GLU A 159 9.86 6.42 14.81
CA GLU A 159 11.25 6.09 15.10
C GLU A 159 11.56 4.63 14.76
N VAL A 160 12.29 4.38 13.69
CA VAL A 160 12.61 3.01 13.22
C VAL A 160 13.28 2.14 14.29
N PRO A 161 14.25 2.62 15.07
CA PRO A 161 14.83 1.81 16.14
C PRO A 161 13.82 1.40 17.22
N ARG A 162 12.85 2.27 17.53
CA ARG A 162 11.76 1.99 18.46
C ARG A 162 10.79 0.98 17.87
N ALA A 163 10.41 1.15 16.57
CA ALA A 163 9.58 0.21 15.86
C ALA A 163 10.18 -1.20 15.87
N LYS A 164 11.46 -1.34 15.50
CA LYS A 164 12.19 -2.63 15.51
C LYS A 164 12.23 -3.31 16.86
N ARG A 165 12.32 -2.52 17.94
CA ARG A 165 12.42 -3.07 19.31
C ARG A 165 11.07 -3.47 19.89
N LEU A 166 10.03 -2.65 19.70
CA LEU A 166 8.74 -2.80 20.36
C LEU A 166 7.63 -3.37 19.46
N PHE A 167 7.74 -3.13 18.15
CA PHE A 167 6.74 -3.52 17.15
C PHE A 167 7.42 -4.14 15.93
N PRO A 168 8.15 -5.26 16.10
CA PRO A 168 9.05 -5.82 15.06
C PRO A 168 8.33 -6.22 13.77
N VAL A 169 7.03 -6.44 13.83
CA VAL A 169 6.18 -6.81 12.68
C VAL A 169 5.53 -5.61 11.98
N SER A 170 5.71 -4.39 12.52
CA SER A 170 5.18 -3.17 11.88
C SER A 170 5.93 -2.84 10.59
N LEU A 171 5.24 -2.17 9.67
CA LEU A 171 5.83 -1.85 8.36
C LEU A 171 7.09 -0.98 8.46
N ARG A 172 7.14 -0.02 9.41
CA ARG A 172 8.34 0.79 9.65
C ARG A 172 9.49 -0.02 10.23
N ALA A 173 9.22 -1.04 11.04
CA ALA A 173 10.25 -1.95 11.54
C ALA A 173 10.86 -2.79 10.41
N ILE A 174 10.04 -3.24 9.48
CA ILE A 174 10.44 -4.11 8.37
C ILE A 174 11.15 -3.31 7.27
N TYR A 175 10.61 -2.17 6.88
CA TYR A 175 11.03 -1.43 5.69
C TYR A 175 11.79 -0.13 5.98
N GLY A 176 11.71 0.39 7.19
CA GLY A 176 12.42 1.62 7.56
C GLY A 176 13.95 1.42 7.59
N THR A 177 14.67 2.33 6.96
CA THR A 177 16.13 2.30 6.84
C THR A 177 16.84 3.27 7.77
N GLU A 178 16.11 4.19 8.39
CA GLU A 178 16.68 5.15 9.33
C GLU A 178 17.30 4.44 10.55
N LYS A 179 18.51 4.82 10.90
CA LYS A 179 19.26 4.24 12.05
C LYS A 179 19.17 5.10 13.31
N GLY A 180 18.82 6.38 13.14
CA GLY A 180 18.64 7.35 14.21
C GLY A 180 17.20 7.48 14.71
N PRO A 181 16.96 8.36 15.67
CA PRO A 181 15.62 8.64 16.20
C PRO A 181 14.74 9.47 15.24
N ASP A 182 15.35 10.08 14.22
CA ASP A 182 14.65 10.99 13.33
C ASP A 182 13.76 10.22 12.35
N PRO A 183 12.52 10.66 12.10
CA PRO A 183 11.56 9.96 11.24
C PRO A 183 11.72 10.31 9.75
N VAL A 184 12.96 10.36 9.22
CA VAL A 184 13.22 10.74 7.83
C VAL A 184 12.98 9.57 6.89
N ALA A 185 13.83 8.55 6.93
CA ALA A 185 13.73 7.36 6.06
C ALA A 185 13.05 6.20 6.79
N ASN A 186 11.80 6.43 7.23
CA ASN A 186 11.01 5.46 7.99
C ASN A 186 9.92 4.75 7.16
N ALA A 187 10.06 4.81 5.85
CA ALA A 187 9.27 4.12 4.84
C ALA A 187 7.84 4.64 4.62
N PHE A 188 7.13 5.09 5.64
CA PHE A 188 5.70 5.43 5.53
C PHE A 188 5.34 6.73 6.24
N HIS A 189 4.34 7.40 5.68
CA HIS A 189 3.58 8.45 6.34
C HIS A 189 2.14 7.98 6.55
N GLY A 190 1.53 8.43 7.62
CA GLY A 190 0.11 8.30 7.91
C GLY A 190 -0.32 9.51 8.71
N SER A 191 -1.53 10.00 8.47
CA SER A 191 -2.12 11.12 9.20
C SER A 191 -2.25 10.77 10.68
N ASP A 192 -1.95 11.72 11.56
CA ASP A 192 -1.93 11.50 13.01
C ASP A 192 -3.32 11.66 13.67
N SER A 193 -4.29 12.19 12.94
CA SER A 193 -5.66 12.38 13.42
C SER A 193 -6.63 12.50 12.25
N PRO A 194 -7.95 12.32 12.48
CA PRO A 194 -8.96 12.55 11.43
C PRO A 194 -8.90 13.95 10.82
N ALA A 195 -8.66 14.98 11.62
CA ALA A 195 -8.51 16.36 11.13
C ALA A 195 -7.25 16.55 10.27
N ALA A 196 -6.14 15.90 10.63
CA ALA A 196 -4.94 15.87 9.81
C ALA A 196 -5.21 15.13 8.49
N ALA A 197 -5.89 13.99 8.54
CA ALA A 197 -6.25 13.21 7.38
C ALA A 197 -7.09 14.03 6.38
N GLU A 198 -8.12 14.71 6.85
CA GLU A 198 -8.96 15.58 6.01
C GLU A 198 -8.14 16.68 5.33
N ARG A 199 -7.30 17.40 6.08
CA ARG A 199 -6.41 18.45 5.55
C ARG A 199 -5.47 17.91 4.49
N GLU A 200 -4.79 16.80 4.78
CA GLU A 200 -3.80 16.18 3.91
C GLU A 200 -4.42 15.58 2.66
N ILE A 201 -5.59 14.93 2.78
CA ILE A 201 -6.35 14.42 1.63
C ILE A 201 -6.78 15.56 0.71
N LYS A 202 -7.35 16.64 1.27
CA LYS A 202 -7.72 17.81 0.49
C LYS A 202 -6.54 18.50 -0.20
N TYR A 203 -5.36 18.41 0.39
CA TYR A 203 -4.13 18.92 -0.21
C TYR A 203 -3.76 18.18 -1.49
N PHE A 204 -3.77 16.85 -1.48
CA PHE A 204 -3.43 16.02 -2.64
C PHE A 204 -4.61 15.84 -3.60
N PHE A 205 -5.82 15.74 -3.09
CA PHE A 205 -7.03 15.44 -3.84
C PHE A 205 -8.14 16.48 -3.56
N PRO A 206 -7.97 17.72 -4.05
CA PRO A 206 -8.85 18.85 -3.70
C PRO A 206 -10.31 18.66 -4.16
N ASN A 207 -10.55 17.81 -5.14
CA ASN A 207 -11.88 17.54 -5.68
C ASN A 207 -12.57 16.34 -5.00
N MET A 208 -11.88 15.67 -4.07
CA MET A 208 -12.45 14.53 -3.35
C MET A 208 -13.40 14.99 -2.26
N LYS A 209 -14.61 14.45 -2.26
CA LYS A 209 -15.60 14.67 -1.21
C LYS A 209 -15.50 13.52 -0.21
N LEU A 210 -15.09 13.82 1.00
CA LEU A 210 -14.90 12.83 2.07
C LEU A 210 -16.21 12.38 2.69
N ASP A 211 -17.20 13.28 2.74
CA ASP A 211 -18.51 13.01 3.36
C ASP A 211 -19.34 11.99 2.56
N GLU A 212 -19.11 11.87 1.25
CA GLU A 212 -19.81 10.92 0.38
C GLU A 212 -19.20 9.49 0.43
N THR A 213 -17.98 9.35 0.98
CA THR A 213 -17.31 8.02 1.00
C THR A 213 -17.80 7.12 2.11
N THR A 214 -18.38 7.66 3.16
CA THR A 214 -18.93 6.91 4.31
C THR A 214 -20.26 6.24 3.94
N ASP A 215 -21.16 7.01 3.33
CA ASP A 215 -22.49 6.51 2.93
C ASP A 215 -22.38 5.53 1.73
N VAL A 216 -21.53 5.86 0.75
CA VAL A 216 -21.29 5.00 -0.44
C VAL A 216 -20.74 3.62 -0.07
N GLN A 217 -20.02 3.51 1.05
CA GLN A 217 -19.39 2.25 1.43
C GLN A 217 -20.37 1.29 2.08
N ASP A 218 -21.28 1.77 2.89
CA ASP A 218 -22.35 0.95 3.48
C ASP A 218 -23.34 0.55 2.38
N ASP A 219 -23.75 1.45 1.50
CA ASP A 219 -24.57 1.17 0.32
C ASP A 219 -23.88 0.18 -0.64
N LEU A 220 -22.56 0.32 -0.85
CA LEU A 220 -21.78 -0.60 -1.69
C LEU A 220 -21.69 -1.99 -1.07
N VAL A 221 -21.45 -2.10 0.23
CA VAL A 221 -21.41 -3.39 0.93
C VAL A 221 -22.77 -4.07 0.90
N GLU A 222 -23.86 -3.34 1.09
CA GLU A 222 -25.22 -3.86 1.00
C GLU A 222 -25.54 -4.28 -0.43
N TYR A 223 -25.22 -3.45 -1.43
CA TYR A 223 -25.37 -3.79 -2.84
C TYR A 223 -24.58 -5.07 -3.21
N ILE A 224 -23.32 -5.19 -2.77
CA ILE A 224 -22.53 -6.40 -3.04
C ILE A 224 -23.17 -7.62 -2.38
N LYS A 225 -23.62 -7.51 -1.13
CA LYS A 225 -24.28 -8.61 -0.41
C LYS A 225 -25.54 -9.06 -1.10
N ASP A 226 -26.37 -8.12 -1.52
CA ASP A 226 -27.70 -8.43 -2.05
C ASP A 226 -27.68 -8.75 -3.55
N ALA A 227 -26.94 -7.99 -4.33
CA ALA A 227 -26.93 -8.14 -5.78
C ALA A 227 -25.87 -9.11 -6.32
N MET A 228 -24.71 -9.19 -5.67
CA MET A 228 -23.57 -9.95 -6.21
C MET A 228 -23.29 -11.25 -5.45
N MET A 229 -23.32 -11.24 -4.11
CA MET A 229 -22.91 -12.40 -3.31
C MET A 229 -23.71 -13.67 -3.57
N PRO A 230 -25.02 -13.66 -3.85
CA PRO A 230 -25.76 -14.89 -4.19
C PRO A 230 -25.20 -15.55 -5.45
N THR A 231 -24.91 -14.75 -6.49
CA THR A 231 -24.33 -15.25 -7.75
C THR A 231 -22.90 -15.72 -7.56
N ILE A 232 -22.06 -14.94 -6.87
CA ILE A 232 -20.68 -15.30 -6.57
C ILE A 232 -20.62 -16.60 -5.77
N SER A 233 -21.39 -16.71 -4.68
CA SER A 233 -21.41 -17.90 -3.81
C SER A 233 -21.84 -19.16 -4.58
N LYS A 234 -22.82 -19.01 -5.47
CA LYS A 234 -23.26 -20.13 -6.33
C LYS A 234 -22.15 -20.57 -7.28
N GLY A 235 -21.48 -19.62 -7.94
CA GLY A 235 -20.39 -19.95 -8.87
C GLY A 235 -19.18 -20.57 -8.16
N LEU A 236 -18.83 -20.07 -6.98
CA LEU A 236 -17.77 -20.66 -6.17
C LEU A 236 -18.11 -22.08 -5.70
N SER A 237 -19.37 -22.33 -5.35
CA SER A 237 -19.85 -23.67 -4.96
C SER A 237 -19.79 -24.65 -6.14
N GLU A 238 -20.24 -24.24 -7.34
CA GLU A 238 -20.14 -25.05 -8.54
C GLU A 238 -18.67 -25.30 -8.95
N MET A 239 -17.81 -24.27 -8.86
CA MET A 239 -16.38 -24.41 -9.11
C MET A 239 -15.71 -25.40 -8.16
N PHE A 240 -16.09 -25.38 -6.88
CA PHE A 240 -15.58 -26.34 -5.87
C PHE A 240 -15.96 -27.79 -6.21
N LEU A 241 -17.17 -28.00 -6.73
CA LEU A 241 -17.62 -29.35 -7.14
C LEU A 241 -16.93 -29.85 -8.39
N ILE A 242 -16.66 -28.97 -9.35
CA ILE A 242 -16.07 -29.30 -10.65
C ILE A 242 -14.54 -29.42 -10.55
N GLN A 243 -13.90 -28.66 -9.67
CA GLN A 243 -12.44 -28.56 -9.50
C GLN A 243 -11.68 -28.36 -10.84
N PRO A 244 -11.99 -27.28 -11.59
CA PRO A 244 -11.36 -27.05 -12.88
C PRO A 244 -9.85 -26.82 -12.75
N ASN A 245 -9.08 -27.19 -13.79
CA ASN A 245 -7.63 -26.97 -13.82
C ASN A 245 -7.20 -25.49 -13.75
N ASP A 246 -8.07 -24.57 -14.25
CA ASP A 246 -7.90 -23.12 -14.18
C ASP A 246 -9.15 -22.50 -13.53
N PRO A 247 -9.17 -22.40 -12.18
CA PRO A 247 -10.35 -21.94 -11.45
C PRO A 247 -10.77 -20.51 -11.79
N LEU A 248 -9.83 -19.60 -11.94
CA LEU A 248 -10.12 -18.19 -12.23
C LEU A 248 -10.74 -18.00 -13.61
N ARG A 249 -10.17 -18.66 -14.60
CA ARG A 249 -10.70 -18.62 -15.97
C ARG A 249 -12.06 -19.27 -16.07
N TRP A 250 -12.22 -20.42 -15.39
CA TRP A 250 -13.52 -21.11 -15.34
C TRP A 250 -14.59 -20.22 -14.71
N PHE A 251 -14.29 -19.59 -13.56
CA PHE A 251 -15.23 -18.73 -12.86
C PHE A 251 -15.59 -17.47 -13.66
N GLY A 252 -14.62 -16.85 -14.32
CA GLY A 252 -14.88 -15.72 -15.23
C GLY A 252 -15.81 -16.11 -16.38
N ASN A 253 -15.58 -17.25 -17.03
CA ASN A 253 -16.45 -17.76 -18.08
C ASN A 253 -17.85 -18.14 -17.55
N TRP A 254 -17.90 -18.71 -16.34
CA TRP A 254 -19.15 -19.06 -15.69
C TRP A 254 -20.02 -17.83 -15.38
N LEU A 255 -19.39 -16.71 -14.95
CA LEU A 255 -20.09 -15.43 -14.77
C LEU A 255 -20.63 -14.87 -16.09
N LEU A 256 -19.80 -14.88 -17.16
CA LEU A 256 -20.19 -14.37 -18.48
C LEU A 256 -21.30 -15.20 -19.18
N ALA A 257 -21.48 -16.45 -18.80
CA ALA A 257 -22.50 -17.32 -19.37
C ALA A 257 -23.89 -17.16 -18.71
N ARG A 258 -24.08 -16.17 -17.85
CA ARG A 258 -25.31 -15.97 -17.06
C ARG A 258 -26.04 -14.65 -17.34
N ASP A 259 -26.00 -14.22 -18.60
CA ASP A 259 -26.91 -13.16 -19.07
C ASP A 259 -28.33 -13.65 -19.19
#